data_4ca58579a733b3e898741508c46c7313
#
_entry.id   4ca58579a733b3e898741508c46c7313
#
_cell.length_a   1.000
_cell.length_b   1.000
_cell.length_c   1.000
_cell.angle_alpha   90.00
_cell.angle_beta   90.00
_cell.angle_gamma   90.00
#
_symmetry.space_group_name_H-M   'P 1'
#
loop_
_entity.id
_entity.type
_entity.pdbx_description
1 polymer ?
#
loop_
_entity_poly.entity_id
_entity_poly.type
_entity_poly.pdbx_seq_one_letter_code
_entity_poly.pdbx_strand_id
1 'polypeptide(L)'
;MHTRFGQYIKEKGLFNYRMESVGYSLKKDMRTYQKFNKYFKNNIRWLVKGEPSNTLKELLDSIEESKNWVVVRSSSFRKVLNYTHNQESFYIKQYIAKSNLEAIKSLVSISKVQREWNKGNLLLKNNLLTAEPVAVGEKRCFGMLKESYI
;
A
#
# COMPACT_ATOMS: atom_id res chain seq x y z
N MET A 1 -21.53 17.07 -10.17
CA MET A 1 -22.09 15.75 -9.78
C MET A 1 -21.22 15.15 -8.67
N HIS A 2 -21.59 15.36 -7.38
CA HIS A 2 -20.99 14.61 -6.29
C HIS A 2 -21.61 13.22 -6.31
N THR A 3 -20.84 12.24 -6.69
CA THR A 3 -21.31 10.87 -6.76
C THR A 3 -21.72 10.40 -5.35
N ARG A 4 -22.80 9.64 -5.23
CA ARG A 4 -23.26 8.96 -3.99
C ARG A 4 -22.13 8.25 -3.21
N PHE A 5 -21.08 7.88 -3.92
CA PHE A 5 -19.88 7.26 -3.36
C PHE A 5 -19.05 8.20 -2.46
N GLY A 6 -18.93 9.48 -2.84
CA GLY A 6 -18.24 10.48 -2.01
C GLY A 6 -19.00 10.79 -0.71
N GLN A 7 -20.34 10.78 -0.79
CA GLN A 7 -21.22 11.00 0.35
C GLN A 7 -21.17 9.82 1.34
N TYR A 8 -21.21 8.57 0.83
CA TYR A 8 -21.08 7.35 1.64
C TYR A 8 -19.77 7.29 2.43
N ILE A 9 -18.66 7.72 1.81
CA ILE A 9 -17.34 7.76 2.48
C ILE A 9 -17.33 8.85 3.56
N LYS A 10 -17.98 9.98 3.33
CA LYS A 10 -18.05 11.11 4.27
C LYS A 10 -18.90 10.78 5.51
N GLU A 11 -20.01 10.09 5.33
CA GLU A 11 -20.93 9.66 6.41
C GLU A 11 -20.31 8.56 7.31
N LYS A 12 -19.38 7.75 6.78
CA LYS A 12 -18.70 6.69 7.53
C LYS A 12 -17.40 7.14 8.21
N GLY A 13 -17.07 8.42 8.19
CA GLY A 13 -15.92 8.98 8.90
C GLY A 13 -14.55 8.54 8.35
N LEU A 14 -14.49 8.10 7.09
CA LEU A 14 -13.29 7.57 6.45
C LEU A 14 -12.29 8.65 6.00
N PHE A 15 -12.56 9.94 6.26
CA PHE A 15 -11.78 11.06 5.72
C PHE A 15 -10.81 11.74 6.70
N ASN A 16 -10.74 11.32 7.97
CA ASN A 16 -9.86 11.97 8.95
C ASN A 16 -8.69 11.07 9.35
N TYR A 17 -7.67 10.97 8.46
CA TYR A 17 -6.48 10.20 8.77
C TYR A 17 -5.20 11.02 8.71
N ARG A 18 -4.81 11.60 9.82
CA ARG A 18 -3.42 11.94 10.13
C ARG A 18 -2.61 10.65 10.30
N MET A 19 -1.35 10.64 9.95
CA MET A 19 -0.48 9.45 9.98
C MET A 19 -0.37 8.75 11.36
N GLU A 20 -0.60 9.46 12.46
CA GLU A 20 -0.73 8.86 13.79
C GLU A 20 -2.02 8.05 13.95
N SER A 21 -3.05 8.34 13.17
CA SER A 21 -4.34 7.67 13.19
C SER A 21 -4.43 6.43 12.30
N VAL A 22 -3.46 6.17 11.43
CA VAL A 22 -3.47 4.94 10.60
C VAL A 22 -3.54 3.68 11.49
N GLY A 23 -2.88 3.71 12.65
CA GLY A 23 -3.03 2.68 13.67
C GLY A 23 -4.39 2.71 14.40
N TYR A 24 -4.98 3.89 14.57
CA TYR A 24 -6.21 4.06 15.36
C TYR A 24 -7.48 3.83 14.54
N SER A 25 -7.48 4.22 13.28
CA SER A 25 -8.64 4.10 12.42
C SER A 25 -8.79 2.73 11.79
N LEU A 26 -7.68 2.07 11.48
CA LEU A 26 -7.70 0.64 11.21
C LEU A 26 -8.35 -0.14 12.37
N LYS A 27 -8.20 0.31 13.63
CA LYS A 27 -8.83 -0.33 14.80
C LYS A 27 -10.36 -0.17 14.84
N LYS A 28 -10.93 0.90 14.32
CA LYS A 28 -12.37 1.19 14.47
C LYS A 28 -13.24 0.51 13.41
N ASP A 29 -12.72 0.30 12.19
CA ASP A 29 -13.42 -0.40 11.09
C ASP A 29 -13.02 -1.88 10.94
N MET A 30 -11.96 -2.30 11.66
CA MET A 30 -11.44 -3.67 11.62
C MET A 30 -12.10 -4.58 12.65
N ARG A 31 -13.40 -4.53 12.82
CA ARG A 31 -14.15 -5.56 13.55
C ARG A 31 -14.25 -6.89 12.80
N THR A 32 -13.61 -7.01 11.66
CA THR A 32 -13.30 -8.29 11.02
C THR A 32 -11.80 -8.53 11.16
N TYR A 33 -11.44 -9.44 12.01
CA TYR A 33 -10.15 -9.94 12.49
C TYR A 33 -9.03 -10.15 11.44
N GLN A 34 -8.70 -9.16 10.63
CA GLN A 34 -7.51 -9.25 9.80
C GLN A 34 -6.32 -8.77 10.62
N LYS A 35 -5.49 -9.70 11.05
CA LYS A 35 -4.23 -9.41 11.73
C LYS A 35 -3.28 -8.75 10.72
N PHE A 36 -2.78 -7.56 11.05
CA PHE A 36 -1.74 -6.89 10.26
C PHE A 36 -0.41 -7.00 10.99
N ASN A 37 0.61 -7.40 10.26
CA ASN A 37 1.96 -7.47 10.75
C ASN A 37 2.78 -6.31 10.18
N LYS A 38 3.61 -5.70 11.03
CA LYS A 38 4.50 -4.61 10.67
C LYS A 38 5.91 -5.15 10.50
N TYR A 39 6.53 -4.86 9.37
CA TYR A 39 7.92 -5.18 9.09
C TYR A 39 8.69 -3.92 8.75
N PHE A 40 9.96 -3.90 9.11
CA PHE A 40 10.88 -2.84 8.71
C PHE A 40 12.09 -3.48 8.05
N LYS A 41 12.26 -3.23 6.77
CA LYS A 41 13.36 -3.76 5.97
C LYS A 41 13.75 -2.78 4.87
N ASN A 42 15.04 -2.60 4.60
CA ASN A 42 15.56 -1.72 3.55
C ASN A 42 15.04 -0.27 3.65
N ASN A 43 14.94 0.26 4.88
CA ASN A 43 14.33 1.57 5.16
C ASN A 43 12.86 1.71 4.70
N ILE A 44 12.18 0.60 4.42
CA ILE A 44 10.77 0.55 4.07
C ILE A 44 9.98 0.04 5.28
N ARG A 45 8.91 0.77 5.61
CA ARG A 45 7.92 0.32 6.60
C ARG A 45 6.81 -0.41 5.86
N TRP A 46 6.71 -1.71 6.12
CA TRP A 46 5.69 -2.58 5.53
C TRP A 46 4.56 -2.83 6.50
N LEU A 47 3.34 -2.84 5.97
CA LEU A 47 2.14 -3.35 6.60
C LEU A 47 1.66 -4.53 5.75
N VAL A 48 1.64 -5.72 6.32
CA VAL A 48 1.30 -6.98 5.64
C VAL A 48 0.03 -7.56 6.24
N LYS A 49 -0.86 -8.04 5.40
CA LYS A 49 -2.13 -8.64 5.79
C LYS A 49 -1.89 -10.11 6.19
N GLY A 50 -2.25 -10.47 7.41
CA GLY A 50 -2.05 -11.82 7.92
C GLY A 50 -0.58 -12.19 8.11
N GLU A 51 -0.31 -13.48 8.18
CA GLU A 51 1.06 -14.02 8.19
C GLU A 51 1.56 -14.13 6.74
N PRO A 52 2.68 -13.51 6.38
CA PRO A 52 3.21 -13.57 5.01
C PRO A 52 3.74 -14.97 4.70
N SER A 53 3.49 -15.44 3.48
CA SER A 53 4.16 -16.64 2.95
C SER A 53 5.67 -16.44 2.89
N ASN A 54 6.43 -17.53 2.78
CA ASN A 54 7.88 -17.45 2.64
C ASN A 54 8.27 -16.67 1.37
N THR A 55 7.56 -16.91 0.27
CA THR A 55 7.75 -16.19 -0.99
C THR A 55 7.52 -14.69 -0.81
N LEU A 56 6.48 -14.27 -0.07
CA LEU A 56 6.23 -12.85 0.20
C LEU A 56 7.33 -12.25 1.08
N LYS A 57 7.85 -13.00 2.07
CA LYS A 57 8.98 -12.53 2.90
C LYS A 57 10.24 -12.31 2.06
N GLU A 58 10.60 -13.29 1.22
CA GLU A 58 11.74 -13.18 0.31
C GLU A 58 11.61 -11.99 -0.65
N LEU A 59 10.39 -11.79 -1.18
CA LEU A 59 10.08 -10.64 -2.02
C LEU A 59 10.30 -9.31 -1.27
N LEU A 60 9.78 -9.18 -0.04
CA LEU A 60 9.95 -7.96 0.75
C LEU A 60 11.43 -7.71 1.12
N ASP A 61 12.21 -8.78 1.31
CA ASP A 61 13.63 -8.69 1.61
C ASP A 61 14.46 -8.29 0.39
N SER A 62 14.08 -8.78 -0.80
CA SER A 62 14.82 -8.56 -2.07
C SER A 62 14.27 -7.41 -2.92
N ILE A 63 13.36 -6.59 -2.41
CA ILE A 63 12.64 -5.59 -3.21
C ILE A 63 13.55 -4.58 -3.93
N GLU A 64 14.72 -4.31 -3.37
CA GLU A 64 15.71 -3.41 -3.98
C GLU A 64 16.71 -4.14 -4.91
N GLU A 65 16.84 -5.46 -4.81
CA GLU A 65 17.85 -6.23 -5.54
C GLU A 65 17.43 -6.65 -6.95
N SER A 66 16.18 -6.54 -7.30
CA SER A 66 15.54 -6.70 -8.62
C SER A 66 15.95 -7.92 -9.48
N LYS A 67 16.55 -8.97 -8.92
CA LYS A 67 17.11 -10.08 -9.70
C LYS A 67 16.06 -11.01 -10.33
N ASN A 68 14.83 -11.06 -9.78
CA ASN A 68 13.78 -12.00 -10.22
C ASN A 68 12.49 -11.28 -10.66
N TRP A 69 12.61 -10.06 -11.15
CA TRP A 69 11.48 -9.23 -11.46
C TRP A 69 11.27 -9.08 -12.96
N VAL A 70 10.04 -9.26 -13.40
CA VAL A 70 9.62 -8.90 -14.75
C VAL A 70 8.93 -7.55 -14.70
N VAL A 71 9.47 -6.57 -15.44
CA VAL A 71 8.86 -5.25 -15.57
C VAL A 71 7.66 -5.37 -16.50
N VAL A 72 6.46 -5.28 -15.97
CA VAL A 72 5.20 -5.30 -16.74
C VAL A 72 4.91 -3.94 -17.36
N ARG A 73 5.15 -2.87 -16.58
CA ARG A 73 4.98 -1.49 -17.04
C ARG A 73 5.91 -0.56 -16.28
N SER A 74 6.48 0.40 -16.97
CA SER A 74 7.35 1.42 -16.38
C SER A 74 7.05 2.80 -16.92
N SER A 75 7.13 3.79 -16.02
CA SER A 75 7.16 5.22 -16.32
C SER A 75 8.09 5.90 -15.33
N SER A 76 8.39 7.18 -15.51
CA SER A 76 9.28 7.95 -14.62
C SER A 76 8.87 7.93 -13.14
N PHE A 77 7.59 7.69 -12.84
CA PHE A 77 7.05 7.82 -11.47
C PHE A 77 6.32 6.59 -10.96
N ARG A 78 6.15 5.56 -11.83
CA ARG A 78 5.47 4.33 -11.48
C ARG A 78 6.06 3.15 -12.23
N LYS A 79 6.34 2.08 -11.51
CA LYS A 79 6.66 0.78 -12.09
C LYS A 79 5.63 -0.24 -11.62
N VAL A 80 5.31 -1.17 -12.49
CA VAL A 80 4.55 -2.38 -12.17
C VAL A 80 5.46 -3.55 -12.48
N LEU A 81 5.72 -4.32 -11.48
CA LEU A 81 6.64 -5.44 -11.49
C LEU A 81 5.85 -6.71 -11.20
N ASN A 82 6.23 -7.81 -11.83
CA ASN A 82 5.76 -9.14 -11.47
C ASN A 82 6.92 -9.91 -10.84
N TYR A 83 6.66 -10.52 -9.71
CA TYR A 83 7.56 -11.43 -9.03
C TYR A 83 6.88 -12.79 -8.93
N THR A 84 7.52 -13.82 -9.47
CA THR A 84 7.02 -15.20 -9.40
C THR A 84 8.09 -16.10 -8.80
N HIS A 85 7.74 -16.79 -7.74
CA HIS A 85 8.59 -17.76 -7.06
C HIS A 85 7.71 -18.82 -6.36
N ASN A 86 8.15 -20.09 -6.36
CA ASN A 86 7.46 -21.21 -5.70
C ASN A 86 5.95 -21.30 -6.02
N GLN A 87 5.56 -21.11 -7.29
CA GLN A 87 4.18 -21.12 -7.78
C GLN A 87 3.30 -19.96 -7.27
N GLU A 88 3.83 -19.04 -6.47
CA GLU A 88 3.15 -17.80 -6.10
C GLU A 88 3.59 -16.67 -7.03
N SER A 89 2.66 -15.78 -7.38
CA SER A 89 2.92 -14.63 -8.24
C SER A 89 2.36 -13.37 -7.60
N PHE A 90 3.20 -12.35 -7.48
CA PHE A 90 2.84 -11.05 -6.92
C PHE A 90 3.04 -9.94 -7.95
N TYR A 91 2.07 -9.03 -8.02
CA TYR A 91 2.20 -7.79 -8.76
C TYR A 91 2.47 -6.66 -7.79
N ILE A 92 3.53 -5.92 -8.04
CA ILE A 92 3.95 -4.82 -7.20
C ILE A 92 3.91 -3.53 -7.99
N LYS A 93 3.18 -2.57 -7.45
CA LYS A 93 3.20 -1.20 -7.97
C LYS A 93 4.12 -0.36 -7.08
N GLN A 94 5.20 0.09 -7.65
CA GLN A 94 6.11 1.06 -7.04
C GLN A 94 5.76 2.46 -7.52
N TYR A 95 5.65 3.40 -6.60
CA TYR A 95 5.50 4.83 -6.89
C TYR A 95 6.68 5.58 -6.33
N ILE A 96 7.23 6.50 -7.12
CA ILE A 96 8.33 7.38 -6.76
C ILE A 96 7.78 8.80 -6.68
N ALA A 97 8.16 9.57 -5.67
CA ALA A 97 7.75 10.96 -5.54
C ALA A 97 8.28 11.78 -6.72
N LYS A 98 7.41 12.53 -7.39
CA LYS A 98 7.76 13.29 -8.61
C LYS A 98 8.62 14.50 -8.33
N SER A 99 8.48 15.11 -7.15
CA SER A 99 9.16 16.34 -6.79
C SER A 99 9.27 16.50 -5.28
N ASN A 100 10.12 17.42 -4.84
CA ASN A 100 10.23 17.79 -3.43
C ASN A 100 8.90 18.31 -2.87
N LEU A 101 8.10 19.03 -3.68
CA LEU A 101 6.76 19.50 -3.27
C LEU A 101 5.79 18.34 -3.01
N GLU A 102 5.80 17.29 -3.84
CA GLU A 102 5.00 16.09 -3.61
C GLU A 102 5.46 15.35 -2.36
N ALA A 103 6.77 15.29 -2.13
CA ALA A 103 7.35 14.71 -0.92
C ALA A 103 6.94 15.50 0.34
N ILE A 104 6.95 16.82 0.30
CA ILE A 104 6.50 17.68 1.41
C ILE A 104 4.99 17.51 1.65
N LYS A 105 4.17 17.52 0.60
CA LYS A 105 2.73 17.25 0.72
C LYS A 105 2.42 15.90 1.37
N SER A 106 3.30 14.93 1.23
CA SER A 106 3.16 13.62 1.84
C SER A 106 3.27 13.62 3.37
N LEU A 107 3.75 14.70 3.98
CA LEU A 107 3.77 14.86 5.45
C LEU A 107 2.34 14.99 6.03
N VAL A 108 1.41 15.54 5.24
CA VAL A 108 0.04 15.83 5.67
C VAL A 108 -1.02 15.08 4.88
N SER A 109 -0.63 14.32 3.85
CA SER A 109 -1.55 13.60 2.98
C SER A 109 -1.28 12.10 2.98
N ILE A 110 -2.35 11.33 2.77
CA ILE A 110 -2.27 9.88 2.60
C ILE A 110 -1.59 9.56 1.27
N SER A 111 -0.65 8.62 1.29
CA SER A 111 0.06 8.18 0.07
C SER A 111 -0.88 7.52 -0.95
N LYS A 112 -0.41 7.45 -2.21
CA LYS A 112 -1.17 6.78 -3.28
C LYS A 112 -1.40 5.32 -2.96
N VAL A 113 -0.38 4.61 -2.48
CA VAL A 113 -0.49 3.19 -2.14
C VAL A 113 -1.46 2.96 -0.99
N GLN A 114 -1.48 3.81 0.01
CA GLN A 114 -2.44 3.72 1.10
C GLN A 114 -3.89 3.92 0.62
N ARG A 115 -4.10 4.83 -0.33
CA ARG A 115 -5.42 5.00 -0.96
C ARG A 115 -5.83 3.78 -1.80
N GLU A 116 -4.90 3.19 -2.55
CA GLU A 116 -5.16 1.97 -3.33
C GLU A 116 -5.43 0.79 -2.39
N TRP A 117 -4.66 0.64 -1.32
CA TRP A 117 -4.89 -0.34 -0.27
C TRP A 117 -6.31 -0.27 0.29
N ASN A 118 -6.70 0.93 0.71
CA ASN A 118 -8.03 1.15 1.29
C ASN A 118 -9.15 0.85 0.27
N LYS A 119 -8.97 1.27 -0.99
CA LYS A 119 -9.91 0.97 -2.08
C LYS A 119 -10.01 -0.52 -2.36
N GLY A 120 -8.88 -1.21 -2.50
CA GLY A 120 -8.85 -2.65 -2.76
C GLY A 120 -9.57 -3.43 -1.68
N ASN A 121 -9.27 -3.14 -0.41
CA ASN A 121 -9.95 -3.79 0.71
C ASN A 121 -11.46 -3.45 0.77
N LEU A 122 -11.86 -2.23 0.42
CA LEU A 122 -13.27 -1.85 0.35
C LEU A 122 -14.01 -2.60 -0.77
N LEU A 123 -13.39 -2.77 -1.93
CA LEU A 123 -13.96 -3.53 -3.05
C LEU A 123 -14.15 -5.00 -2.65
N LEU A 124 -13.14 -5.63 -2.06
CA LEU A 124 -13.23 -7.00 -1.56
C LEU A 124 -14.34 -7.17 -0.51
N LYS A 125 -14.45 -6.22 0.42
CA LYS A 125 -15.52 -6.23 1.44
C LYS A 125 -16.93 -6.15 0.83
N ASN A 126 -17.06 -5.56 -0.36
CA ASN A 126 -18.31 -5.48 -1.10
C ASN A 126 -18.45 -6.60 -2.16
N ASN A 127 -17.66 -7.68 -2.05
CA ASN A 127 -17.65 -8.84 -2.96
C ASN A 127 -17.40 -8.48 -4.42
N LEU A 128 -16.66 -7.39 -4.68
CA LEU A 128 -16.24 -7.01 -6.02
C LEU A 128 -14.91 -7.66 -6.36
N LEU A 129 -14.85 -8.27 -7.55
CA LEU A 129 -13.62 -8.90 -8.05
C LEU A 129 -12.53 -7.85 -8.24
N THR A 130 -11.47 -7.98 -7.48
CA THR A 130 -10.26 -7.16 -7.60
C THR A 130 -9.04 -7.96 -7.11
N ALA A 131 -7.85 -7.52 -7.51
CA ALA A 131 -6.63 -8.08 -6.93
C ALA A 131 -6.59 -7.79 -5.43
N GLU A 132 -6.33 -8.82 -4.63
CA GLU A 132 -6.22 -8.66 -3.19
C GLU A 132 -4.92 -7.93 -2.83
N PRO A 133 -4.99 -6.77 -2.16
CA PRO A 133 -3.80 -6.13 -1.65
C PRO A 133 -3.30 -6.88 -0.41
N VAL A 134 -2.08 -7.44 -0.49
CA VAL A 134 -1.50 -8.27 0.58
C VAL A 134 -0.47 -7.52 1.42
N ALA A 135 0.19 -6.51 0.84
CA ALA A 135 1.17 -5.69 1.54
C ALA A 135 1.17 -4.25 1.02
N VAL A 136 1.51 -3.32 1.89
CA VAL A 136 1.79 -1.93 1.53
C VAL A 136 3.05 -1.46 2.23
N GLY A 137 3.94 -0.79 1.50
CA GLY A 137 5.21 -0.32 2.01
C GLY A 137 5.46 1.16 1.70
N GLU A 138 6.15 1.85 2.61
CA GLU A 138 6.55 3.25 2.42
C GLU A 138 8.00 3.45 2.85
N LYS A 139 8.80 4.03 1.96
CA LYS A 139 10.15 4.51 2.23
C LYS A 139 10.09 6.00 2.44
N ARG A 140 10.43 6.44 3.65
CA ARG A 140 10.41 7.84 4.03
C ARG A 140 11.79 8.33 4.47
N CYS A 141 12.09 9.57 4.15
CA CYS A 141 13.31 10.26 4.61
C CYS A 141 12.88 11.57 5.25
N PHE A 142 13.26 11.79 6.51
CA PHE A 142 12.79 12.93 7.31
C PHE A 142 11.26 13.13 7.27
N GLY A 143 10.50 12.01 7.34
CA GLY A 143 9.04 12.01 7.25
C GLY A 143 8.47 12.13 5.83
N MET A 144 9.23 12.65 4.87
CA MET A 144 8.82 12.81 3.47
C MET A 144 8.83 11.47 2.73
N LEU A 145 7.77 11.19 1.99
CA LEU A 145 7.67 10.01 1.17
C LEU A 145 8.64 10.08 -0.02
N LYS A 146 9.48 9.09 -0.15
CA LYS A 146 10.39 8.92 -1.31
C LYS A 146 9.82 7.89 -2.27
N GLU A 147 9.44 6.75 -1.76
CA GLU A 147 8.91 5.64 -2.53
C GLU A 147 7.78 4.96 -1.77
N SER A 148 6.87 4.34 -2.49
CA SER A 148 5.80 3.56 -1.90
C SER A 148 5.42 2.38 -2.79
N TYR A 149 4.96 1.28 -2.15
CA TYR A 149 4.76 -0.02 -2.77
C TYR A 149 3.41 -0.62 -2.35
N ILE A 150 2.74 -1.29 -3.26
CA ILE A 150 1.56 -2.09 -3.01
C ILE A 150 1.54 -3.32 -3.90
#